data_d307c7919e6a63f3d4f30674b91a8c77
#
_entry.id   d307c7919e6a63f3d4f30674b91a8c77
#
_cell.length_a   1.000
_cell.length_b   1.000
_cell.length_c   1.000
_cell.angle_alpha   90.00
_cell.angle_beta   90.00
_cell.angle_gamma   90.00
#
_symmetry.space_group_name_H-M   'P 1'
#
loop_
_entity.id
_entity.type
_entity.pdbx_description
1 polymer ?
#
loop_
_entity_poly.entity_id
_entity_poly.type
_entity_poly.pdbx_seq_one_letter_code
_entity_poly.pdbx_strand_id
1 'polypeptide(L)'
;KRQIQGAAGKTGNYTLQLPQYGTYEISAIAIDNYGHRSSAVTVIATPAETTVPFSWATLADSCTYVLIEQFMNKSKGTFWSTPKDMSDESTYIYWQQAHAMDVVIYSYKRIKDTNKQLAATYRTYFERWYANHANNYHRNPSDETGFLNDFTDDMCWICLTLIHLSEATGDEKFAQTAKIVYDKYIITRAWTDDKGTGLPWNTTQNDRNACTNSPGCLVAAKLYQRYEDGNYLSDAKKLYEYVVNNSYNADGRVEEPPLTYTQGTFGEACRQLYHITQESKYMDKAKQVINYAATSDRCLRNGILRDEGSSMDQSIFKSVYIPYAVNLALDEASSSIGKHLITFLKNNAETLRMNLNHAAYPAMYCNYWWGEMWKSSEPASMGAQVSGASLMEGIARLE
;
A
#
# COMPACT_ATOMS: atom_id res chain seq x y z
N LYS A 1 2.50 2.70 31.84
CA LYS A 1 2.01 2.45 33.23
C LYS A 1 0.50 2.67 33.25
N ARG A 2 -0.27 1.68 33.71
CA ARG A 2 -1.73 1.77 33.83
C ARG A 2 -2.08 1.89 35.31
N GLN A 3 -2.85 2.91 35.69
CA GLN A 3 -3.40 3.03 37.04
C GLN A 3 -4.82 2.43 37.07
N ILE A 4 -5.13 1.66 38.09
CA ILE A 4 -6.42 1.01 38.28
C ILE A 4 -6.88 1.40 39.70
N GLN A 5 -8.08 1.97 39.81
CA GLN A 5 -8.67 2.24 41.14
C GLN A 5 -9.31 0.98 41.70
N GLY A 6 -8.97 0.64 42.93
CA GLY A 6 -9.56 -0.46 43.70
C GLY A 6 -10.10 0.03 45.04
N ALA A 7 -11.06 -0.69 45.60
CA ALA A 7 -11.56 -0.41 46.96
C ALA A 7 -10.65 -1.08 48.01
N ALA A 8 -10.37 -0.39 49.12
CA ALA A 8 -9.55 -0.90 50.23
C ALA A 8 -10.11 -2.24 50.75
N GLY A 9 -9.23 -3.22 50.91
CA GLY A 9 -9.57 -4.54 51.45
C GLY A 9 -10.37 -5.48 50.54
N LYS A 10 -10.52 -5.16 49.22
CA LYS A 10 -11.17 -6.04 48.27
C LYS A 10 -10.15 -6.57 47.24
N THR A 11 -10.24 -7.86 46.93
CA THR A 11 -9.49 -8.49 45.84
C THR A 11 -10.17 -8.15 44.52
N GLY A 12 -9.42 -7.63 43.56
CA GLY A 12 -9.89 -7.41 42.18
C GLY A 12 -9.09 -8.25 41.20
N ASN A 13 -9.76 -8.79 40.21
CA ASN A 13 -9.14 -9.50 39.09
C ASN A 13 -9.03 -8.54 37.91
N TYR A 14 -7.84 -8.47 37.32
CA TYR A 14 -7.58 -7.68 36.11
C TYR A 14 -7.00 -8.56 35.01
N THR A 15 -7.55 -8.43 33.83
CA THR A 15 -6.99 -9.09 32.65
C THR A 15 -6.09 -8.12 31.91
N LEU A 16 -4.83 -8.48 31.75
CA LEU A 16 -3.88 -7.80 30.89
C LEU A 16 -3.76 -8.59 29.59
N GLN A 17 -4.04 -7.94 28.47
CA GLN A 17 -3.65 -8.49 27.16
C GLN A 17 -2.18 -8.14 26.94
N LEU A 18 -1.34 -9.17 26.90
CA LEU A 18 0.07 -9.06 26.56
C LEU A 18 0.20 -9.30 25.05
N PRO A 19 1.12 -8.58 24.37
CA PRO A 19 1.49 -8.91 23.01
C PRO A 19 1.94 -10.38 22.91
N GLN A 20 1.74 -10.99 21.75
CA GLN A 20 1.88 -12.43 21.55
C GLN A 20 3.31 -12.98 21.70
N TYR A 21 4.32 -12.08 21.73
CA TYR A 21 5.74 -12.45 21.77
C TYR A 21 6.48 -11.68 22.85
N GLY A 22 7.43 -12.36 23.50
CA GLY A 22 8.34 -11.80 24.48
C GLY A 22 8.08 -12.24 25.91
N THR A 23 9.06 -11.98 26.78
CA THR A 23 8.94 -12.16 28.23
C THR A 23 8.67 -10.80 28.86
N TYR A 24 7.63 -10.71 29.67
CA TYR A 24 7.16 -9.47 30.28
C TYR A 24 7.40 -9.52 31.78
N GLU A 25 8.01 -8.46 32.29
CA GLU A 25 8.02 -8.19 33.74
C GLU A 25 6.80 -7.33 34.08
N ILE A 26 5.87 -7.92 34.82
CA ILE A 26 4.68 -7.24 35.31
C ILE A 26 4.84 -6.94 36.77
N SER A 27 4.95 -5.65 37.11
CA SER A 27 5.04 -5.19 38.49
C SER A 27 3.76 -4.49 38.90
N ALA A 28 3.20 -4.89 40.03
CA ALA A 28 2.09 -4.23 40.67
C ALA A 28 2.53 -3.59 42.01
N ILE A 29 2.13 -2.36 42.23
CA ILE A 29 2.24 -1.66 43.49
C ILE A 29 0.88 -1.15 43.92
N ALA A 30 0.55 -1.24 45.20
CA ALA A 30 -0.62 -0.57 45.75
C ALA A 30 -0.24 0.85 46.15
N ILE A 31 -1.13 1.82 45.90
CA ILE A 31 -0.96 3.21 46.35
C ILE A 31 -2.20 3.56 47.16
N ASP A 32 -2.01 4.00 48.41
CA ASP A 32 -3.12 4.46 49.24
C ASP A 32 -3.57 5.90 48.90
N ASN A 33 -4.63 6.36 49.53
CA ASN A 33 -5.16 7.70 49.32
C ASN A 33 -4.22 8.86 49.79
N TYR A 34 -3.16 8.52 50.51
CA TYR A 34 -2.14 9.47 50.94
C TYR A 34 -0.89 9.43 50.07
N GLY A 35 -0.87 8.57 49.05
CA GLY A 35 0.27 8.43 48.15
C GLY A 35 1.38 7.48 48.63
N HIS A 36 1.19 6.77 49.73
CA HIS A 36 2.15 5.74 50.16
C HIS A 36 2.09 4.55 49.22
N ARG A 37 3.25 3.97 48.92
CA ARG A 37 3.39 2.86 48.00
C ARG A 37 3.79 1.58 48.73
N SER A 38 3.16 0.49 48.38
CA SER A 38 3.63 -0.84 48.81
C SER A 38 4.93 -1.23 48.10
N SER A 39 5.58 -2.26 48.60
CA SER A 39 6.59 -2.99 47.81
C SER A 39 5.98 -3.49 46.52
N ALA A 40 6.77 -3.53 45.47
CA ALA A 40 6.32 -4.09 44.17
C ALA A 40 6.21 -5.62 44.29
N VAL A 41 5.11 -6.14 43.80
CA VAL A 41 5.02 -7.59 43.50
C VAL A 41 5.26 -7.73 41.99
N THR A 42 6.31 -8.46 41.63
CA THR A 42 6.73 -8.63 40.27
C THR A 42 6.52 -10.08 39.84
N VAL A 43 5.93 -10.28 38.67
CA VAL A 43 5.74 -11.57 38.02
C VAL A 43 6.35 -11.48 36.64
N ILE A 44 7.14 -12.49 36.30
CA ILE A 44 7.58 -12.68 34.90
C ILE A 44 6.52 -13.50 34.19
N ALA A 45 5.90 -12.90 33.20
CA ALA A 45 4.92 -13.56 32.35
C ALA A 45 5.51 -13.72 30.95
N THR A 46 5.70 -14.97 30.56
CA THR A 46 5.86 -15.31 29.14
C THR A 46 4.47 -15.70 28.64
N PRO A 47 3.90 -15.03 27.62
CA PRO A 47 2.67 -15.48 27.04
C PRO A 47 2.85 -16.97 26.71
N ALA A 48 1.90 -17.81 27.14
CA ALA A 48 1.90 -19.20 26.68
C ALA A 48 1.96 -19.14 25.16
N GLU A 49 2.83 -19.95 24.55
CA GLU A 49 2.75 -20.18 23.12
C GLU A 49 1.31 -20.57 22.86
N THR A 50 0.53 -19.59 22.37
CA THR A 50 -0.77 -19.94 21.86
C THR A 50 -0.44 -20.85 20.70
N THR A 51 -0.92 -22.07 20.74
CA THR A 51 -0.81 -23.08 19.69
C THR A 51 -1.59 -22.66 18.44
N VAL A 52 -1.83 -21.37 18.25
CA VAL A 52 -2.31 -20.82 16.98
C VAL A 52 -1.13 -20.88 16.03
N PRO A 53 -1.18 -21.73 15.00
CA PRO A 53 -0.13 -21.82 14.01
C PRO A 53 0.16 -20.41 13.47
N PHE A 54 1.43 -20.09 13.25
CA PHE A 54 1.78 -18.84 12.60
C PHE A 54 1.00 -18.73 11.29
N SER A 55 0.37 -17.59 11.07
CA SER A 55 -0.40 -17.27 9.87
C SER A 55 0.04 -15.92 9.34
N TRP A 56 0.32 -15.85 8.06
CA TRP A 56 0.60 -14.59 7.38
C TRP A 56 -0.58 -13.63 7.47
N ALA A 57 -1.81 -14.14 7.47
CA ALA A 57 -3.01 -13.34 7.67
C ALA A 57 -2.99 -12.59 9.01
N THR A 58 -2.56 -13.23 10.12
CA THR A 58 -2.45 -12.59 11.43
C THR A 58 -1.37 -11.49 11.42
N LEU A 59 -0.26 -11.70 10.73
CA LEU A 59 0.78 -10.69 10.62
C LEU A 59 0.36 -9.52 9.71
N ALA A 60 -0.37 -9.81 8.64
CA ALA A 60 -1.00 -8.79 7.79
C ALA A 60 -1.97 -7.92 8.60
N ASP A 61 -2.86 -8.54 9.40
CA ASP A 61 -3.74 -7.81 10.32
C ASP A 61 -2.94 -6.87 11.25
N SER A 62 -1.83 -7.36 11.80
CA SER A 62 -0.99 -6.58 12.70
C SER A 62 -0.34 -5.39 11.99
N CYS A 63 0.24 -5.59 10.79
CA CYS A 63 0.89 -4.51 10.04
C CYS A 63 -0.12 -3.47 9.54
N THR A 64 -1.30 -3.90 9.09
CA THR A 64 -2.39 -2.99 8.70
C THR A 64 -2.95 -2.24 9.91
N TYR A 65 -3.07 -2.90 11.07
CA TYR A 65 -3.48 -2.23 12.31
C TYR A 65 -2.48 -1.16 12.74
N VAL A 66 -1.16 -1.44 12.66
CA VAL A 66 -0.12 -0.43 12.93
C VAL A 66 -0.26 0.76 12.01
N LEU A 67 -0.48 0.54 10.70
CA LEU A 67 -0.72 1.63 9.74
C LEU A 67 -1.91 2.49 10.17
N ILE A 68 -3.04 1.87 10.50
CA ILE A 68 -4.25 2.58 10.91
C ILE A 68 -4.08 3.27 12.27
N GLU A 69 -3.49 2.58 13.26
CA GLU A 69 -3.39 3.10 14.62
C GLU A 69 -2.38 4.23 14.76
N GLN A 70 -1.29 4.17 14.01
CA GLN A 70 -0.19 5.11 14.15
C GLN A 70 -0.24 6.25 13.12
N PHE A 71 -0.75 5.99 11.91
CA PHE A 71 -0.65 6.94 10.80
C PHE A 71 -1.99 7.44 10.27
N MET A 72 -3.13 6.92 10.72
CA MET A 72 -4.43 7.36 10.20
C MET A 72 -5.09 8.37 11.14
N ASN A 73 -5.52 9.50 10.57
CA ASN A 73 -6.56 10.33 11.17
C ASN A 73 -7.92 9.63 11.01
N LYS A 74 -8.32 8.86 12.01
CA LYS A 74 -9.54 8.04 11.95
C LYS A 74 -10.82 8.86 11.75
N SER A 75 -10.83 10.14 12.13
CA SER A 75 -11.99 11.02 11.94
C SER A 75 -12.14 11.48 10.49
N LYS A 76 -11.03 11.58 9.75
CA LYS A 76 -10.98 11.99 8.33
C LYS A 76 -10.75 10.83 7.38
N GLY A 77 -10.21 9.70 7.86
CA GLY A 77 -9.78 8.58 7.03
C GLY A 77 -8.46 8.83 6.27
N THR A 78 -7.85 10.00 6.41
CA THR A 78 -6.58 10.37 5.78
C THR A 78 -5.38 9.91 6.61
N PHE A 79 -4.18 9.93 6.03
CA PHE A 79 -2.97 9.46 6.70
C PHE A 79 -1.99 10.60 6.94
N TRP A 80 -1.23 10.50 8.04
CA TRP A 80 -0.11 11.36 8.37
C TRP A 80 1.20 10.75 7.87
N SER A 81 2.18 11.58 7.53
CA SER A 81 3.50 11.10 7.08
C SER A 81 4.31 10.43 8.19
N THR A 82 4.13 10.89 9.43
CA THR A 82 4.77 10.36 10.65
C THR A 82 3.72 9.96 11.69
N PRO A 83 4.07 9.11 12.68
CA PRO A 83 3.09 8.62 13.64
C PRO A 83 2.43 9.73 14.44
N LYS A 84 1.09 9.81 14.36
CA LYS A 84 0.26 10.74 15.14
C LYS A 84 0.65 12.22 15.01
N ASP A 85 1.26 12.57 13.90
CA ASP A 85 1.59 13.96 13.59
C ASP A 85 0.37 14.72 13.09
N MET A 86 -0.37 15.26 14.03
CA MET A 86 -1.60 16.01 13.74
C MET A 86 -1.37 17.32 12.97
N SER A 87 -0.14 17.79 12.83
CA SER A 87 0.20 18.99 12.05
C SER A 87 0.30 18.72 10.57
N ASP A 88 0.55 17.46 10.19
CA ASP A 88 0.72 17.05 8.80
C ASP A 88 -0.60 16.55 8.19
N GLU A 89 -1.57 17.44 8.09
CA GLU A 89 -2.73 17.23 7.21
C GLU A 89 -2.43 17.77 5.80
N SER A 90 -1.16 17.67 5.39
CA SER A 90 -0.68 18.40 4.25
C SER A 90 -1.08 17.77 2.93
N THR A 91 -1.29 18.63 1.98
CA THR A 91 -1.40 18.37 0.55
C THR A 91 -0.15 17.69 -0.05
N TYR A 92 0.95 17.59 0.69
CA TYR A 92 2.23 17.06 0.22
C TYR A 92 2.29 15.53 0.09
N ILE A 93 1.29 14.80 0.63
CA ILE A 93 1.23 13.34 0.53
C ILE A 93 0.00 12.88 -0.24
N TYR A 94 -0.29 13.51 -1.36
CA TYR A 94 -1.51 13.27 -2.15
C TYR A 94 -1.56 11.85 -2.73
N TRP A 95 -0.63 11.47 -3.58
CA TRP A 95 -0.63 10.14 -4.20
C TRP A 95 -0.31 9.02 -3.19
N GLN A 96 0.44 9.34 -2.14
CA GLN A 96 0.75 8.40 -1.07
C GLN A 96 -0.49 8.02 -0.26
N GLN A 97 -1.49 8.91 -0.14
CA GLN A 97 -2.79 8.60 0.45
C GLN A 97 -3.49 7.44 -0.29
N ALA A 98 -3.37 7.39 -1.61
CA ALA A 98 -3.92 6.32 -2.43
C ALA A 98 -3.37 4.96 -2.02
N HIS A 99 -2.05 4.82 -1.97
CA HIS A 99 -1.40 3.54 -1.64
C HIS A 99 -1.56 3.15 -0.18
N ALA A 100 -1.63 4.10 0.75
CA ALA A 100 -1.95 3.83 2.14
C ALA A 100 -3.39 3.30 2.28
N MET A 101 -4.34 3.85 1.55
CA MET A 101 -5.72 3.36 1.52
C MET A 101 -5.82 2.01 0.81
N ASP A 102 -5.03 1.74 -0.24
CA ASP A 102 -5.00 0.44 -0.90
C ASP A 102 -4.65 -0.71 0.06
N VAL A 103 -3.75 -0.50 1.01
CA VAL A 103 -3.47 -1.51 2.06
C VAL A 103 -4.72 -1.82 2.88
N VAL A 104 -5.48 -0.81 3.27
CA VAL A 104 -6.74 -1.01 4.02
C VAL A 104 -7.79 -1.72 3.15
N ILE A 105 -7.82 -1.43 1.84
CA ILE A 105 -8.69 -2.12 0.87
C ILE A 105 -8.29 -3.60 0.75
N TYR A 106 -7.01 -3.93 0.69
CA TYR A 106 -6.55 -5.33 0.61
C TYR A 106 -6.91 -6.09 1.88
N SER A 107 -6.69 -5.50 3.05
CA SER A 107 -7.13 -6.06 4.32
C SER A 107 -8.66 -6.26 4.35
N TYR A 108 -9.43 -5.25 3.95
CA TYR A 108 -10.88 -5.35 3.84
C TYR A 108 -11.32 -6.53 2.96
N LYS A 109 -10.75 -6.65 1.77
CA LYS A 109 -11.08 -7.75 0.82
C LYS A 109 -10.81 -9.13 1.45
N ARG A 110 -9.75 -9.25 2.25
CA ARG A 110 -9.38 -10.49 2.93
C ARG A 110 -10.34 -10.83 4.09
N ILE A 111 -10.76 -9.82 4.88
CA ILE A 111 -11.48 -10.06 6.14
C ILE A 111 -13.00 -9.86 6.05
N LYS A 112 -13.54 -9.27 4.98
CA LYS A 112 -14.92 -8.81 4.89
C LYS A 112 -15.97 -9.90 5.14
N ASP A 113 -15.65 -11.15 4.86
CA ASP A 113 -16.56 -12.27 5.04
C ASP A 113 -16.41 -12.96 6.40
N THR A 114 -15.25 -12.82 7.05
CA THR A 114 -14.91 -13.46 8.32
C THR A 114 -14.99 -12.52 9.53
N ASN A 115 -14.78 -11.21 9.34
CA ASN A 115 -14.85 -10.21 10.41
C ASN A 115 -15.74 -9.01 9.99
N LYS A 116 -17.04 -9.19 10.07
CA LYS A 116 -18.05 -8.19 9.65
C LYS A 116 -17.93 -6.86 10.40
N GLN A 117 -17.54 -6.87 11.68
CA GLN A 117 -17.41 -5.66 12.49
C GLN A 117 -16.23 -4.81 12.01
N LEU A 118 -15.05 -5.42 11.81
CA LEU A 118 -13.89 -4.73 11.30
C LEU A 118 -14.10 -4.26 9.86
N ALA A 119 -14.75 -5.07 9.03
CA ALA A 119 -15.13 -4.69 7.68
C ALA A 119 -16.04 -3.44 7.65
N ALA A 120 -17.02 -3.34 8.54
CA ALA A 120 -17.86 -2.15 8.67
C ALA A 120 -17.05 -0.91 9.10
N THR A 121 -16.06 -1.09 9.98
CA THR A 121 -15.13 -0.02 10.39
C THR A 121 -14.31 0.47 9.20
N TYR A 122 -13.76 -0.44 8.39
CA TYR A 122 -13.00 -0.07 7.19
C TYR A 122 -13.85 0.67 6.17
N ARG A 123 -15.11 0.26 5.96
CA ARG A 123 -16.04 1.01 5.09
C ARG A 123 -16.24 2.44 5.57
N THR A 124 -16.31 2.67 6.88
CA THR A 124 -16.36 4.03 7.44
C THR A 124 -15.10 4.83 7.11
N TYR A 125 -13.92 4.21 7.13
CA TYR A 125 -12.68 4.87 6.74
C TYR A 125 -12.64 5.19 5.24
N PHE A 126 -13.15 4.32 4.38
CA PHE A 126 -13.27 4.56 2.93
C PHE A 126 -14.12 5.79 2.63
N GLU A 127 -15.30 5.89 3.27
CA GLU A 127 -16.18 7.04 3.10
C GLU A 127 -15.54 8.34 3.58
N ARG A 128 -14.90 8.29 4.74
CA ARG A 128 -14.20 9.45 5.31
C ARG A 128 -13.03 9.88 4.44
N TRP A 129 -12.21 8.94 3.99
CA TRP A 129 -11.08 9.22 3.10
C TRP A 129 -11.56 9.89 1.80
N TYR A 130 -12.57 9.32 1.18
CA TYR A 130 -13.15 9.87 -0.04
C TYR A 130 -13.65 11.31 0.16
N ALA A 131 -14.42 11.55 1.21
CA ALA A 131 -14.99 12.86 1.50
C ALA A 131 -13.92 13.91 1.87
N ASN A 132 -12.93 13.54 2.70
CA ASN A 132 -11.94 14.50 3.19
C ASN A 132 -10.78 14.67 2.21
N HIS A 133 -10.38 13.62 1.50
CA HIS A 133 -9.33 13.72 0.49
C HIS A 133 -9.77 14.62 -0.66
N ALA A 134 -10.97 14.43 -1.18
CA ALA A 134 -11.57 15.29 -2.18
C ALA A 134 -11.68 16.76 -1.74
N ASN A 135 -11.96 17.02 -0.45
CA ASN A 135 -12.13 18.38 0.08
C ASN A 135 -10.81 19.08 0.41
N ASN A 136 -9.73 18.35 0.62
CA ASN A 136 -8.45 18.91 1.05
C ASN A 136 -7.54 19.32 -0.10
N TYR A 137 -7.85 18.87 -1.33
CA TYR A 137 -6.94 19.06 -2.44
C TYR A 137 -7.46 20.14 -3.41
N HIS A 138 -6.60 21.05 -3.79
CA HIS A 138 -6.80 22.12 -4.76
C HIS A 138 -8.26 22.44 -5.14
N ARG A 139 -8.91 23.28 -4.36
CA ARG A 139 -10.24 23.81 -4.71
C ARG A 139 -10.14 24.72 -5.93
N ASN A 140 -10.08 24.12 -7.10
CA ASN A 140 -10.25 24.82 -8.35
C ASN A 140 -11.76 24.86 -8.65
N PRO A 141 -12.36 26.02 -8.97
CA PRO A 141 -13.78 26.11 -9.33
C PRO A 141 -14.19 25.23 -10.51
N SER A 142 -13.24 24.81 -11.36
CA SER A 142 -13.45 23.88 -12.47
C SER A 142 -13.36 22.40 -12.06
N ASP A 143 -13.01 22.09 -10.81
CA ASP A 143 -12.89 20.72 -10.31
C ASP A 143 -14.23 20.23 -9.78
N GLU A 144 -14.83 19.29 -10.49
CA GLU A 144 -16.11 18.68 -10.11
C GLU A 144 -15.94 17.56 -9.08
N THR A 145 -14.71 17.10 -8.84
CA THR A 145 -14.44 15.88 -8.05
C THR A 145 -13.68 16.13 -6.76
N GLY A 146 -12.94 17.23 -6.68
CA GLY A 146 -11.99 17.53 -5.61
C GLY A 146 -10.64 16.79 -5.76
N PHE A 147 -10.44 16.04 -6.87
CA PHE A 147 -9.21 15.25 -7.13
C PHE A 147 -8.32 15.85 -8.22
N LEU A 148 -8.64 17.02 -8.76
CA LEU A 148 -7.80 17.70 -9.74
C LEU A 148 -6.44 18.05 -9.13
N ASN A 149 -5.36 17.68 -9.83
CA ASN A 149 -3.96 17.93 -9.43
C ASN A 149 -3.15 18.40 -10.64
N ASP A 150 -2.09 19.14 -10.40
CA ASP A 150 -1.15 19.53 -11.44
C ASP A 150 -0.37 18.32 -11.97
N PHE A 151 -0.05 17.35 -11.13
CA PHE A 151 0.64 16.13 -11.50
C PHE A 151 -0.33 15.08 -12.05
N THR A 152 -0.06 14.61 -13.25
CA THR A 152 -0.96 13.69 -13.96
C THR A 152 -0.88 12.27 -13.37
N ASP A 153 0.30 11.81 -13.00
CA ASP A 153 0.51 10.52 -12.34
C ASP A 153 -0.18 10.45 -10.97
N ASP A 154 -0.14 11.52 -10.20
CA ASP A 154 -0.84 11.63 -8.92
C ASP A 154 -2.34 11.32 -9.07
N MET A 155 -2.98 11.93 -10.08
CA MET A 155 -4.39 11.65 -10.37
C MET A 155 -4.61 10.21 -10.84
N CYS A 156 -3.67 9.61 -11.56
CA CYS A 156 -3.76 8.22 -11.96
C CYS A 156 -3.77 7.28 -10.74
N TRP A 157 -2.91 7.52 -9.74
CA TRP A 157 -2.88 6.75 -8.51
C TRP A 157 -4.20 6.82 -7.74
N ILE A 158 -4.76 8.02 -7.63
CA ILE A 158 -6.09 8.20 -7.01
C ILE A 158 -7.17 7.44 -7.80
N CYS A 159 -7.18 7.53 -9.14
CA CYS A 159 -8.13 6.77 -9.95
C CYS A 159 -8.04 5.27 -9.71
N LEU A 160 -6.83 4.71 -9.61
CA LEU A 160 -6.64 3.29 -9.31
C LEU A 160 -7.24 2.91 -7.96
N THR A 161 -6.96 3.69 -6.91
CA THR A 161 -7.53 3.44 -5.57
C THR A 161 -9.06 3.58 -5.56
N LEU A 162 -9.63 4.57 -6.26
CA LEU A 162 -11.07 4.70 -6.41
C LEU A 162 -11.69 3.49 -7.12
N ILE A 163 -11.03 2.97 -8.16
CA ILE A 163 -11.48 1.74 -8.83
C ILE A 163 -11.39 0.55 -7.86
N HIS A 164 -10.29 0.42 -7.11
CA HIS A 164 -10.14 -0.64 -6.11
C HIS A 164 -11.22 -0.56 -5.01
N LEU A 165 -11.59 0.65 -4.57
CA LEU A 165 -12.72 0.85 -3.64
C LEU A 165 -14.03 0.35 -4.23
N SER A 166 -14.33 0.71 -5.49
CA SER A 166 -15.53 0.24 -6.17
C SER A 166 -15.56 -1.29 -6.31
N GLU A 167 -14.44 -1.90 -6.72
CA GLU A 167 -14.28 -3.35 -6.82
C GLU A 167 -14.46 -4.07 -5.47
N ALA A 168 -13.98 -3.47 -4.39
CA ALA A 168 -14.03 -4.06 -3.06
C ALA A 168 -15.40 -3.95 -2.41
N THR A 169 -16.07 -2.81 -2.58
CA THR A 169 -17.31 -2.45 -1.88
C THR A 169 -18.57 -2.64 -2.69
N GLY A 170 -18.46 -2.67 -4.03
CA GLY A 170 -19.59 -2.64 -4.96
C GLY A 170 -20.21 -1.24 -5.13
N ASP A 171 -19.65 -0.19 -4.52
CA ASP A 171 -20.18 1.16 -4.64
C ASP A 171 -19.66 1.82 -5.92
N GLU A 172 -20.58 2.10 -6.83
CA GLU A 172 -20.29 2.65 -8.15
C GLU A 172 -19.76 4.08 -8.13
N LYS A 173 -20.10 4.87 -7.09
CA LYS A 173 -19.67 6.28 -7.02
C LYS A 173 -18.15 6.45 -7.13
N PHE A 174 -17.38 5.51 -6.57
CA PHE A 174 -15.91 5.57 -6.63
C PHE A 174 -15.40 5.40 -8.06
N ALA A 175 -15.91 4.41 -8.80
CA ALA A 175 -15.52 4.19 -10.19
C ALA A 175 -16.01 5.34 -11.10
N GLN A 176 -17.20 5.88 -10.84
CA GLN A 176 -17.70 7.06 -11.56
C GLN A 176 -16.82 8.29 -11.35
N THR A 177 -16.34 8.51 -10.12
CA THR A 177 -15.39 9.59 -9.85
C THR A 177 -14.07 9.36 -10.57
N ALA A 178 -13.51 8.15 -10.53
CA ALA A 178 -12.30 7.81 -11.29
C ALA A 178 -12.49 8.07 -12.80
N LYS A 179 -13.65 7.71 -13.34
CA LYS A 179 -14.01 7.97 -14.74
C LYS A 179 -14.01 9.47 -15.05
N ILE A 180 -14.62 10.29 -14.22
CA ILE A 180 -14.66 11.76 -14.40
C ILE A 180 -13.25 12.34 -14.36
N VAL A 181 -12.42 11.93 -13.38
CA VAL A 181 -11.03 12.39 -13.27
C VAL A 181 -10.23 12.01 -14.51
N TYR A 182 -10.36 10.75 -14.97
CA TYR A 182 -9.68 10.29 -16.17
C TYR A 182 -10.11 11.07 -17.42
N ASP A 183 -11.42 11.15 -17.67
CA ASP A 183 -11.96 11.76 -18.88
C ASP A 183 -11.72 13.26 -18.97
N LYS A 184 -11.81 13.96 -17.86
CA LYS A 184 -11.71 15.42 -17.85
C LYS A 184 -10.32 15.97 -17.56
N TYR A 185 -9.53 15.28 -16.73
CA TYR A 185 -8.31 15.84 -16.18
C TYR A 185 -7.03 15.08 -16.55
N ILE A 186 -7.14 13.81 -16.93
CA ILE A 186 -5.96 13.00 -17.28
C ILE A 186 -5.80 12.94 -18.79
N ILE A 187 -6.73 12.27 -19.50
CA ILE A 187 -6.53 11.97 -20.92
C ILE A 187 -6.54 13.20 -21.82
N THR A 188 -7.22 14.26 -21.40
CA THR A 188 -7.22 15.56 -22.09
C THR A 188 -5.87 16.25 -22.15
N ARG A 189 -4.91 15.81 -21.31
CA ARG A 189 -3.52 16.30 -21.33
C ARG A 189 -2.63 15.58 -22.32
N ALA A 190 -3.07 14.41 -22.85
CA ALA A 190 -2.28 13.65 -23.78
C ALA A 190 -2.10 14.40 -25.11
N TRP A 191 -0.92 14.29 -25.70
CA TRP A 191 -0.67 14.75 -27.06
C TRP A 191 0.13 13.72 -27.85
N THR A 192 0.12 13.89 -29.18
CA THR A 192 0.81 13.01 -30.13
C THR A 192 1.91 13.75 -30.86
N ASP A 193 3.09 13.17 -30.92
CA ASP A 193 4.23 13.60 -31.74
C ASP A 193 4.97 12.39 -32.34
N ASP A 194 6.22 12.57 -32.76
CA ASP A 194 7.09 11.52 -33.30
C ASP A 194 7.40 10.39 -32.32
N LYS A 195 7.24 10.64 -31.00
CA LYS A 195 7.39 9.64 -29.93
C LYS A 195 6.10 8.86 -29.65
N GLY A 196 5.00 9.22 -30.31
CA GLY A 196 3.67 8.64 -30.08
C GLY A 196 2.78 9.46 -29.13
N THR A 197 1.64 8.90 -28.74
CA THR A 197 0.68 9.54 -27.84
C THR A 197 1.06 9.25 -26.39
N GLY A 198 1.26 10.30 -25.60
CA GLY A 198 1.61 10.14 -24.18
C GLY A 198 1.12 11.28 -23.31
N LEU A 199 1.06 11.01 -22.01
CA LEU A 199 0.66 11.93 -20.96
C LEU A 199 1.88 12.68 -20.41
N PRO A 200 1.78 14.01 -20.18
CA PRO A 200 2.81 14.77 -19.48
C PRO A 200 2.80 14.44 -18.00
N TRP A 201 3.97 14.58 -17.37
CA TRP A 201 4.09 14.41 -15.93
C TRP A 201 3.26 15.43 -15.15
N ASN A 202 3.30 16.70 -15.57
CA ASN A 202 2.49 17.74 -14.93
C ASN A 202 2.10 18.85 -15.93
N THR A 203 1.36 19.85 -15.44
CA THR A 203 0.83 20.96 -16.26
C THR A 203 1.88 21.97 -16.73
N THR A 204 3.08 21.96 -16.15
CA THR A 204 4.14 22.96 -16.44
C THR A 204 5.31 22.39 -17.22
N GLN A 205 5.41 21.06 -17.33
CA GLN A 205 6.52 20.37 -17.98
C GLN A 205 6.01 19.43 -19.09
N ASN A 206 6.73 19.43 -20.20
CA ASN A 206 6.44 18.58 -21.35
C ASN A 206 7.11 17.18 -21.24
N ASP A 207 7.62 16.84 -20.06
CA ASP A 207 8.21 15.51 -19.84
C ASP A 207 7.11 14.46 -19.80
N ARG A 208 7.28 13.41 -20.61
CA ARG A 208 6.39 12.26 -20.71
C ARG A 208 7.20 11.01 -20.37
N ASN A 209 7.09 10.54 -19.17
CA ASN A 209 7.84 9.44 -18.59
C ASN A 209 6.97 8.19 -18.34
N ALA A 210 7.58 7.07 -17.98
CA ALA A 210 6.84 5.85 -17.67
C ALA A 210 6.08 5.96 -16.35
N CYS A 211 6.53 6.79 -15.39
CA CYS A 211 5.83 6.94 -14.12
C CYS A 211 4.43 7.56 -14.28
N THR A 212 4.18 8.28 -15.36
CA THR A 212 2.87 8.84 -15.71
C THR A 212 2.10 7.94 -16.68
N ASN A 213 2.79 7.48 -17.74
CA ASN A 213 2.13 6.74 -18.81
C ASN A 213 1.75 5.31 -18.43
N SER A 214 2.49 4.68 -17.52
CA SER A 214 2.13 3.34 -17.01
C SER A 214 0.86 3.33 -16.17
N PRO A 215 0.70 4.16 -15.13
CA PRO A 215 -0.56 4.22 -14.39
C PRO A 215 -1.71 4.76 -15.25
N GLY A 216 -1.47 5.71 -16.18
CA GLY A 216 -2.49 6.16 -17.14
C GLY A 216 -3.00 5.01 -18.02
N CYS A 217 -2.10 4.18 -18.55
CA CYS A 217 -2.44 2.96 -19.28
C CYS A 217 -3.28 1.99 -18.42
N LEU A 218 -2.87 1.78 -17.16
CA LEU A 218 -3.57 0.88 -16.25
C LEU A 218 -4.97 1.39 -15.89
N VAL A 219 -5.14 2.69 -15.63
CA VAL A 219 -6.46 3.30 -15.40
C VAL A 219 -7.36 3.09 -16.59
N ALA A 220 -6.87 3.39 -17.81
CA ALA A 220 -7.64 3.21 -19.05
C ALA A 220 -8.06 1.74 -19.25
N ALA A 221 -7.14 0.79 -19.02
CA ALA A 221 -7.46 -0.64 -19.12
C ALA A 221 -8.55 -1.05 -18.12
N LYS A 222 -8.48 -0.59 -16.87
CA LYS A 222 -9.50 -0.88 -15.84
C LYS A 222 -10.84 -0.20 -16.12
N LEU A 223 -10.85 1.01 -16.68
CA LEU A 223 -12.08 1.68 -17.13
C LEU A 223 -12.72 0.94 -18.29
N TYR A 224 -11.92 0.43 -19.24
CA TYR A 224 -12.44 -0.42 -20.30
C TYR A 224 -13.11 -1.70 -19.76
N GLN A 225 -12.46 -2.40 -18.83
CA GLN A 225 -13.03 -3.61 -18.22
C GLN A 225 -14.37 -3.34 -17.53
N ARG A 226 -14.56 -2.13 -17.03
CA ARG A 226 -15.79 -1.78 -16.31
C ARG A 226 -16.90 -1.25 -17.20
N TYR A 227 -16.57 -0.42 -18.18
CA TYR A 227 -17.55 0.33 -18.99
C TYR A 227 -17.64 -0.14 -20.46
N GLU A 228 -16.74 -0.99 -20.89
CA GLU A 228 -16.64 -1.55 -22.26
C GLU A 228 -16.58 -0.48 -23.37
N ASP A 229 -16.21 0.76 -23.04
CA ASP A 229 -16.02 1.83 -24.01
C ASP A 229 -14.67 1.67 -24.73
N GLY A 230 -14.71 1.45 -26.04
CA GLY A 230 -13.53 1.23 -26.86
C GLY A 230 -12.51 2.36 -26.85
N ASN A 231 -12.88 3.58 -26.48
CA ASN A 231 -11.96 4.69 -26.33
C ASN A 231 -10.93 4.40 -25.25
N TYR A 232 -11.33 3.82 -24.11
CA TYR A 232 -10.39 3.45 -23.03
C TYR A 232 -9.39 2.39 -23.48
N LEU A 233 -9.81 1.39 -24.23
CA LEU A 233 -8.89 0.38 -24.77
C LEU A 233 -7.93 1.01 -25.79
N SER A 234 -8.41 1.92 -26.62
CA SER A 234 -7.56 2.69 -27.54
C SER A 234 -6.50 3.51 -26.80
N ASP A 235 -6.91 4.21 -25.74
CA ASP A 235 -6.00 5.02 -24.90
C ASP A 235 -4.98 4.12 -24.19
N ALA A 236 -5.43 3.02 -23.58
CA ALA A 236 -4.53 2.07 -22.93
C ALA A 236 -3.45 1.54 -23.89
N LYS A 237 -3.85 1.18 -25.13
CA LYS A 237 -2.90 0.71 -26.15
C LYS A 237 -1.91 1.81 -26.58
N LYS A 238 -2.36 3.05 -26.76
CA LYS A 238 -1.47 4.18 -27.11
C LYS A 238 -0.45 4.47 -26.01
N LEU A 239 -0.89 4.52 -24.75
CA LEU A 239 -0.02 4.75 -23.61
C LEU A 239 0.96 3.58 -23.37
N TYR A 240 0.52 2.34 -23.58
CA TYR A 240 1.40 1.17 -23.60
C TYR A 240 2.50 1.29 -24.67
N GLU A 241 2.12 1.58 -25.92
CA GLU A 241 3.08 1.76 -27.01
C GLU A 241 4.06 2.90 -26.72
N TYR A 242 3.58 3.99 -26.12
CA TYR A 242 4.46 5.08 -25.70
C TYR A 242 5.56 4.59 -24.73
N VAL A 243 5.20 3.83 -23.67
CA VAL A 243 6.17 3.30 -22.70
C VAL A 243 7.13 2.32 -23.37
N VAL A 244 6.63 1.42 -24.22
CA VAL A 244 7.46 0.43 -24.94
C VAL A 244 8.49 1.11 -25.81
N ASN A 245 8.10 2.16 -26.52
CA ASN A 245 8.97 2.81 -27.49
C ASN A 245 9.99 3.79 -26.88
N ASN A 246 9.68 4.34 -25.69
CA ASN A 246 10.47 5.43 -25.13
C ASN A 246 11.16 5.12 -23.79
N SER A 247 10.64 4.17 -23.00
CA SER A 247 11.12 3.92 -21.62
C SER A 247 11.50 2.47 -21.35
N TYR A 248 10.99 1.51 -22.14
CA TYR A 248 11.26 0.09 -21.95
C TYR A 248 12.58 -0.35 -22.60
N ASN A 249 13.30 -1.22 -21.92
CA ASN A 249 14.54 -1.83 -22.39
C ASN A 249 14.38 -3.36 -22.54
N ALA A 250 15.14 -3.97 -23.45
CA ALA A 250 15.01 -5.38 -23.80
C ALA A 250 15.32 -6.36 -22.64
N ASP A 251 15.99 -5.90 -21.59
CA ASP A 251 16.26 -6.67 -20.37
C ASP A 251 15.06 -6.71 -19.41
N GLY A 252 13.99 -5.99 -19.70
CA GLY A 252 12.78 -5.89 -18.87
C GLY A 252 12.72 -4.63 -18.01
N ARG A 253 13.75 -3.79 -18.05
CA ARG A 253 13.82 -2.54 -17.32
C ARG A 253 12.89 -1.49 -17.91
N VAL A 254 12.17 -0.79 -17.06
CA VAL A 254 11.36 0.37 -17.39
C VAL A 254 11.97 1.59 -16.71
N GLU A 255 12.39 2.57 -17.51
CA GLU A 255 13.07 3.81 -17.08
C GLU A 255 14.45 3.62 -16.42
N GLU A 256 15.06 4.75 -16.12
CA GLU A 256 16.37 4.87 -15.48
C GLU A 256 16.30 5.97 -14.40
N PRO A 257 16.55 5.69 -13.12
CA PRO A 257 16.83 4.36 -12.55
C PRO A 257 15.63 3.43 -12.53
N PRO A 258 15.83 2.08 -12.52
CA PRO A 258 14.73 1.14 -12.39
C PRO A 258 14.18 1.15 -10.97
N LEU A 259 13.04 1.76 -10.78
CA LEU A 259 12.34 1.82 -9.51
C LEU A 259 11.20 0.79 -9.49
N THR A 260 10.95 0.21 -8.32
CA THR A 260 9.99 -0.88 -8.21
C THR A 260 8.58 -0.48 -8.62
N TYR A 261 8.17 0.75 -8.34
CA TYR A 261 6.82 1.22 -8.69
C TYR A 261 6.59 1.30 -10.21
N THR A 262 7.57 1.75 -10.99
CA THR A 262 7.47 1.77 -12.47
C THR A 262 7.43 0.37 -13.04
N GLN A 263 8.27 -0.54 -12.52
CA GLN A 263 8.27 -1.95 -12.90
C GLN A 263 6.91 -2.61 -12.58
N GLY A 264 6.40 -2.42 -11.37
CA GLY A 264 5.13 -2.99 -10.95
C GLY A 264 3.97 -2.48 -11.79
N THR A 265 3.85 -1.18 -11.95
CA THR A 265 2.70 -0.55 -12.62
C THR A 265 2.66 -0.88 -14.11
N PHE A 266 3.80 -0.79 -14.80
CA PHE A 266 3.82 -1.14 -16.23
C PHE A 266 3.57 -2.65 -16.43
N GLY A 267 4.13 -3.49 -15.56
CA GLY A 267 3.86 -4.93 -15.58
C GLY A 267 2.38 -5.24 -15.40
N GLU A 268 1.69 -4.58 -14.47
CA GLU A 268 0.25 -4.75 -14.26
C GLU A 268 -0.57 -4.20 -15.43
N ALA A 269 -0.19 -3.06 -16.01
CA ALA A 269 -0.85 -2.52 -17.20
C ALA A 269 -0.78 -3.53 -18.38
N CYS A 270 0.39 -4.14 -18.58
CA CYS A 270 0.56 -5.22 -19.56
C CYS A 270 -0.32 -6.43 -19.23
N ARG A 271 -0.35 -6.87 -17.96
CA ARG A 271 -1.18 -7.99 -17.51
C ARG A 271 -2.67 -7.73 -17.77
N GLN A 272 -3.17 -6.53 -17.49
CA GLN A 272 -4.55 -6.15 -17.75
C GLN A 272 -4.87 -6.12 -19.26
N LEU A 273 -3.97 -5.59 -20.09
CA LEU A 273 -4.12 -5.63 -21.54
C LEU A 273 -4.18 -7.07 -22.07
N TYR A 274 -3.40 -8.00 -21.49
CA TYR A 274 -3.52 -9.42 -21.84
C TYR A 274 -4.89 -9.98 -21.48
N HIS A 275 -5.41 -9.72 -20.30
CA HIS A 275 -6.73 -10.20 -19.90
C HIS A 275 -7.86 -9.66 -20.78
N ILE A 276 -7.69 -8.45 -21.31
CA ILE A 276 -8.67 -7.81 -22.21
C ILE A 276 -8.57 -8.39 -23.63
N THR A 277 -7.34 -8.51 -24.17
CA THR A 277 -7.12 -8.76 -25.61
C THR A 277 -6.76 -10.19 -25.95
N GLN A 278 -6.28 -10.96 -24.97
CA GLN A 278 -5.70 -12.30 -25.14
C GLN A 278 -4.45 -12.34 -26.04
N GLU A 279 -3.83 -11.19 -26.34
CA GLU A 279 -2.59 -11.11 -27.10
C GLU A 279 -1.39 -11.44 -26.20
N SER A 280 -0.68 -12.54 -26.48
CA SER A 280 0.43 -13.05 -25.64
C SER A 280 1.56 -12.03 -25.40
N LYS A 281 1.81 -11.14 -26.38
CA LYS A 281 2.84 -10.08 -26.26
C LYS A 281 2.74 -9.27 -24.97
N TYR A 282 1.52 -9.05 -24.47
CA TYR A 282 1.28 -8.29 -23.26
C TYR A 282 1.67 -9.09 -22.00
N MET A 283 1.28 -10.38 -21.93
CA MET A 283 1.68 -11.23 -20.82
C MET A 283 3.19 -11.47 -20.79
N ASP A 284 3.81 -11.67 -21.96
CA ASP A 284 5.26 -11.82 -22.07
C ASP A 284 5.98 -10.57 -21.55
N LYS A 285 5.45 -9.39 -21.88
CA LYS A 285 5.97 -8.12 -21.37
C LYS A 285 5.76 -7.98 -19.85
N ALA A 286 4.58 -8.31 -19.33
CA ALA A 286 4.32 -8.30 -17.88
C ALA A 286 5.31 -9.18 -17.12
N LYS A 287 5.56 -10.40 -17.62
CA LYS A 287 6.55 -11.33 -17.05
C LYS A 287 7.96 -10.75 -17.03
N GLN A 288 8.40 -10.17 -18.14
CA GLN A 288 9.75 -9.58 -18.24
C GLN A 288 9.92 -8.44 -17.23
N VAL A 289 8.96 -7.51 -17.19
CA VAL A 289 9.03 -6.29 -16.39
C VAL A 289 8.94 -6.60 -14.89
N ILE A 290 7.96 -7.40 -14.47
CA ILE A 290 7.80 -7.79 -13.05
C ILE A 290 9.02 -8.59 -12.59
N ASN A 291 9.50 -9.54 -13.40
CA ASN A 291 10.63 -10.38 -13.04
C ASN A 291 11.96 -9.59 -12.98
N TYR A 292 12.09 -8.49 -13.73
CA TYR A 292 13.28 -7.65 -13.65
C TYR A 292 13.53 -7.16 -12.21
N ALA A 293 12.50 -6.65 -11.54
CA ALA A 293 12.63 -6.19 -10.15
C ALA A 293 12.94 -7.34 -9.16
N ALA A 294 12.51 -8.56 -9.47
CA ALA A 294 12.73 -9.74 -8.64
C ALA A 294 14.10 -10.43 -8.86
N THR A 295 14.86 -10.01 -9.88
CA THR A 295 16.12 -10.70 -10.26
C THR A 295 17.30 -9.76 -10.44
N SER A 296 17.07 -8.47 -10.69
CA SER A 296 18.15 -7.52 -10.97
C SER A 296 18.83 -7.04 -9.68
N ASP A 297 20.16 -7.11 -9.63
CA ASP A 297 20.96 -6.54 -8.54
C ASP A 297 20.74 -5.02 -8.37
N ARG A 298 20.17 -4.36 -9.38
CA ARG A 298 19.82 -2.94 -9.31
C ARG A 298 18.57 -2.69 -8.45
N CYS A 299 17.71 -3.69 -8.29
CA CYS A 299 16.50 -3.63 -7.47
C CYS A 299 16.64 -4.40 -6.16
N LEU A 300 17.70 -5.19 -6.02
CA LEU A 300 17.89 -6.09 -4.88
C LEU A 300 19.09 -5.68 -4.01
N ARG A 301 18.98 -6.01 -2.72
CA ARG A 301 20.07 -6.01 -1.74
C ARG A 301 19.95 -7.30 -0.92
N ASN A 302 20.97 -8.13 -0.96
CA ASN A 302 20.98 -9.43 -0.29
C ASN A 302 19.79 -10.35 -0.68
N GLY A 303 19.39 -10.31 -1.95
CA GLY A 303 18.32 -11.18 -2.47
C GLY A 303 16.88 -10.74 -2.16
N ILE A 304 16.70 -9.60 -1.48
CA ILE A 304 15.39 -8.97 -1.24
C ILE A 304 15.35 -7.57 -1.84
N LEU A 305 14.15 -7.01 -1.99
CA LEU A 305 13.99 -5.63 -2.48
C LEU A 305 14.79 -4.67 -1.60
N ARG A 306 15.61 -3.84 -2.27
CA ARG A 306 16.42 -2.82 -1.58
C ARG A 306 15.53 -1.70 -1.01
N ASP A 307 16.10 -0.85 -0.19
CA ASP A 307 15.53 0.47 0.02
C ASP A 307 15.77 1.31 -1.25
N GLU A 308 14.79 2.12 -1.60
CA GLU A 308 14.86 3.01 -2.76
C GLU A 308 15.04 4.47 -2.32
N GLY A 309 15.23 4.68 -1.02
CA GLY A 309 15.43 5.94 -0.35
C GLY A 309 14.50 6.15 0.84
N SER A 310 14.70 7.26 1.55
CA SER A 310 13.99 7.60 2.78
C SER A 310 13.00 8.77 2.65
N SER A 311 12.89 9.37 1.47
CA SER A 311 11.82 10.35 1.23
C SER A 311 10.44 9.68 1.32
N MET A 312 9.40 10.46 1.48
CA MET A 312 8.03 9.92 1.51
C MET A 312 7.71 9.15 0.23
N ASP A 313 8.11 9.66 -0.94
CA ASP A 313 7.90 9.00 -2.22
C ASP A 313 8.67 7.68 -2.31
N GLN A 314 9.98 7.73 -2.09
CA GLN A 314 10.84 6.57 -2.23
C GLN A 314 10.49 5.43 -1.27
N SER A 315 10.05 5.78 -0.05
CA SER A 315 9.69 4.79 0.97
C SER A 315 8.46 3.97 0.62
N ILE A 316 7.58 4.49 -0.27
CA ILE A 316 6.32 3.84 -0.63
C ILE A 316 6.38 3.05 -1.94
N PHE A 317 7.42 3.20 -2.77
CA PHE A 317 7.51 2.58 -4.10
C PHE A 317 7.29 1.07 -4.10
N LYS A 318 7.84 0.35 -3.13
CA LYS A 318 7.66 -1.10 -3.02
C LYS A 318 6.20 -1.51 -2.84
N SER A 319 5.38 -0.68 -2.19
CA SER A 319 3.95 -0.97 -2.00
C SER A 319 3.18 -1.03 -3.31
N VAL A 320 3.64 -0.31 -4.32
CA VAL A 320 3.04 -0.32 -5.67
C VAL A 320 3.41 -1.60 -6.42
N TYR A 321 4.64 -2.07 -6.28
CA TYR A 321 5.12 -3.28 -6.95
C TYR A 321 4.47 -4.55 -6.40
N ILE A 322 4.38 -4.67 -5.08
CA ILE A 322 4.01 -5.92 -4.39
C ILE A 322 2.66 -6.48 -4.86
N PRO A 323 1.53 -5.74 -4.87
CA PRO A 323 0.25 -6.30 -5.27
C PRO A 323 0.24 -6.78 -6.72
N TYR A 324 0.99 -6.13 -7.59
CA TYR A 324 1.08 -6.49 -9.00
C TYR A 324 1.96 -7.72 -9.23
N ALA A 325 3.05 -7.84 -8.48
CA ALA A 325 3.86 -9.07 -8.47
C ALA A 325 3.06 -10.27 -7.93
N VAL A 326 2.22 -10.06 -6.91
CA VAL A 326 1.30 -11.08 -6.38
C VAL A 326 0.26 -11.47 -7.43
N ASN A 327 -0.34 -10.50 -8.14
CA ASN A 327 -1.30 -10.79 -9.21
C ASN A 327 -0.70 -11.67 -10.30
N LEU A 328 0.49 -11.31 -10.79
CA LEU A 328 1.20 -12.12 -11.80
C LEU A 328 1.57 -13.51 -11.26
N ALA A 329 2.02 -13.59 -10.01
CA ALA A 329 2.36 -14.85 -9.38
C ALA A 329 1.16 -15.80 -9.27
N LEU A 330 -0.04 -15.26 -9.02
CA LEU A 330 -1.29 -16.04 -8.99
C LEU A 330 -1.71 -16.50 -10.38
N ASP A 331 -1.66 -15.64 -11.39
CA ASP A 331 -1.99 -16.02 -12.78
C ASP A 331 -1.04 -17.12 -13.30
N GLU A 332 0.21 -17.07 -12.88
CA GLU A 332 1.29 -17.95 -13.35
C GLU A 332 1.70 -19.03 -12.31
N ALA A 333 0.88 -19.33 -11.32
CA ALA A 333 1.24 -20.16 -10.16
C ALA A 333 1.84 -21.54 -10.51
N SER A 334 1.43 -22.13 -11.63
CA SER A 334 1.97 -23.40 -12.12
C SER A 334 3.28 -23.27 -12.91
N SER A 335 3.59 -22.09 -13.44
CA SER A 335 4.77 -21.81 -14.26
C SER A 335 6.04 -21.62 -13.42
N SER A 336 7.21 -21.66 -14.07
CA SER A 336 8.50 -21.40 -13.42
C SER A 336 8.60 -19.98 -12.86
N ILE A 337 8.07 -19.00 -13.59
CA ILE A 337 8.10 -17.58 -13.18
C ILE A 337 7.16 -17.35 -11.99
N GLY A 338 5.96 -17.93 -11.99
CA GLY A 338 5.05 -17.81 -10.85
C GLY A 338 5.63 -18.41 -9.58
N LYS A 339 6.21 -19.60 -9.66
CA LYS A 339 6.92 -20.24 -8.54
C LYS A 339 8.11 -19.41 -8.03
N HIS A 340 8.87 -18.81 -8.96
CA HIS A 340 9.97 -17.91 -8.60
C HIS A 340 9.45 -16.68 -7.85
N LEU A 341 8.42 -16.00 -8.37
CA LEU A 341 7.83 -14.82 -7.75
C LEU A 341 7.25 -15.14 -6.36
N ILE A 342 6.54 -16.27 -6.21
CA ILE A 342 6.02 -16.72 -4.90
C ILE A 342 7.18 -16.91 -3.90
N THR A 343 8.26 -17.59 -4.31
CA THR A 343 9.44 -17.80 -3.46
C THR A 343 10.11 -16.48 -3.10
N PHE A 344 10.29 -15.59 -4.08
CA PHE A 344 10.86 -14.28 -3.89
C PHE A 344 10.06 -13.42 -2.90
N LEU A 345 8.75 -13.34 -3.10
CA LEU A 345 7.86 -12.57 -2.21
C LEU A 345 7.85 -13.16 -0.78
N LYS A 346 7.83 -14.49 -0.63
CA LYS A 346 7.93 -15.15 0.68
C LYS A 346 9.26 -14.86 1.37
N ASN A 347 10.38 -14.83 0.66
CA ASN A 347 11.68 -14.50 1.23
C ASN A 347 11.72 -13.06 1.73
N ASN A 348 11.14 -12.10 0.96
CA ASN A 348 10.99 -10.72 1.39
C ASN A 348 10.15 -10.62 2.67
N ALA A 349 9.01 -11.31 2.71
CA ALA A 349 8.10 -11.30 3.86
C ALA A 349 8.71 -11.94 5.10
N GLU A 350 9.41 -13.05 4.96
CA GLU A 350 10.09 -13.70 6.08
C GLU A 350 11.20 -12.81 6.63
N THR A 351 11.95 -12.15 5.74
CA THR A 351 12.98 -11.19 6.15
C THR A 351 12.36 -10.01 6.92
N LEU A 352 11.27 -9.44 6.42
CA LEU A 352 10.57 -8.38 7.15
C LEU A 352 10.04 -8.88 8.51
N ARG A 353 9.40 -10.06 8.55
CA ARG A 353 8.89 -10.65 9.78
C ARG A 353 9.96 -10.76 10.87
N MET A 354 11.14 -11.20 10.50
CA MET A 354 12.29 -11.34 11.42
C MET A 354 12.84 -10.00 11.91
N ASN A 355 12.62 -8.93 11.15
CA ASN A 355 13.09 -7.58 11.44
C ASN A 355 11.97 -6.63 11.95
N LEU A 356 10.80 -7.15 12.30
CA LEU A 356 9.77 -6.40 13.02
C LEU A 356 10.01 -6.50 14.53
N ASN A 357 9.90 -5.38 15.25
CA ASN A 357 9.93 -5.38 16.70
C ASN A 357 8.54 -5.74 17.26
N HIS A 358 8.23 -7.02 17.28
CA HIS A 358 6.93 -7.53 17.75
C HIS A 358 6.59 -7.11 19.18
N ALA A 359 7.62 -6.94 20.05
CA ALA A 359 7.42 -6.51 21.43
C ALA A 359 6.95 -5.04 21.55
N ALA A 360 7.17 -4.23 20.51
CA ALA A 360 6.77 -2.83 20.49
C ALA A 360 5.32 -2.61 20.02
N TYR A 361 4.60 -3.67 19.61
CA TYR A 361 3.23 -3.54 19.11
C TYR A 361 2.35 -2.68 20.04
N PRO A 362 1.55 -1.70 19.56
CA PRO A 362 1.27 -1.35 18.18
C PRO A 362 2.24 -0.31 17.54
N ALA A 363 3.43 -0.12 18.07
CA ALA A 363 4.49 0.70 17.48
C ALA A 363 5.53 -0.21 16.76
N MET A 364 5.06 -1.26 16.11
CA MET A 364 5.85 -2.23 15.35
C MET A 364 6.05 -1.70 13.92
N TYR A 365 7.00 -0.79 13.75
CA TYR A 365 7.23 -0.11 12.48
C TYR A 365 8.07 -0.95 11.51
N CYS A 366 7.73 -0.86 10.22
CA CYS A 366 8.54 -1.36 9.13
C CYS A 366 9.67 -0.39 8.82
N ASN A 367 10.87 -0.92 8.49
CA ASN A 367 11.99 -0.12 8.02
C ASN A 367 11.94 0.08 6.49
N TYR A 368 12.65 1.07 5.98
CA TYR A 368 12.84 1.32 4.54
C TYR A 368 13.43 0.12 3.82
N TRP A 369 14.41 -0.53 4.41
CA TRP A 369 14.91 -1.82 3.96
C TRP A 369 14.48 -2.92 4.91
N TRP A 370 13.82 -3.95 4.41
CA TRP A 370 13.24 -5.03 5.23
C TRP A 370 14.26 -5.98 5.87
N GLY A 371 15.54 -5.91 5.42
CA GLY A 371 16.65 -6.66 6.03
C GLY A 371 17.20 -6.05 7.32
N GLU A 372 16.59 -4.98 7.84
CA GLU A 372 17.02 -4.30 9.07
C GLU A 372 15.81 -3.87 9.90
N MET A 373 15.92 -4.03 11.22
CA MET A 373 14.88 -3.58 12.15
C MET A 373 14.88 -2.04 12.24
N TRP A 374 13.68 -1.45 12.24
CA TRP A 374 13.54 -0.02 12.50
C TRP A 374 14.08 0.35 13.89
N LYS A 375 14.78 1.47 13.99
CA LYS A 375 15.39 1.98 15.23
C LYS A 375 14.67 3.22 15.69
N SER A 376 14.45 3.35 17.00
CA SER A 376 13.78 4.51 17.61
C SER A 376 14.56 5.82 17.49
N SER A 377 15.80 5.78 17.04
CA SER A 377 16.60 6.96 16.71
C SER A 377 16.20 7.60 15.38
N GLU A 378 15.35 6.93 14.59
CA GLU A 378 14.89 7.37 13.29
C GLU A 378 13.38 7.63 13.33
N PRO A 379 12.88 8.66 12.62
CA PRO A 379 11.44 8.84 12.52
C PRO A 379 10.81 7.67 11.77
N ALA A 380 9.71 7.13 12.28
CA ALA A 380 8.95 6.13 11.56
C ALA A 380 8.21 6.81 10.39
N SER A 381 8.19 6.15 9.23
CA SER A 381 7.59 6.65 8.00
C SER A 381 6.31 5.91 7.65
N MET A 382 5.27 6.64 7.28
CA MET A 382 4.04 6.07 6.72
C MET A 382 4.34 5.26 5.45
N GLY A 383 5.19 5.77 4.55
CA GLY A 383 5.54 5.07 3.31
C GLY A 383 6.23 3.72 3.55
N ALA A 384 7.17 3.67 4.51
CA ALA A 384 7.82 2.40 4.89
C ALA A 384 6.81 1.42 5.50
N GLN A 385 5.88 1.91 6.34
CA GLN A 385 4.81 1.09 6.92
C GLN A 385 3.85 0.56 5.84
N VAL A 386 3.45 1.40 4.88
CA VAL A 386 2.60 1.02 3.74
C VAL A 386 3.28 -0.07 2.91
N SER A 387 4.58 0.08 2.63
CA SER A 387 5.35 -0.91 1.86
C SER A 387 5.40 -2.27 2.56
N GLY A 388 5.64 -2.28 3.88
CA GLY A 388 5.68 -3.53 4.66
C GLY A 388 4.30 -4.16 4.82
N ALA A 389 3.27 -3.36 5.10
CA ALA A 389 1.90 -3.85 5.23
C ALA A 389 1.35 -4.40 3.89
N SER A 390 1.67 -3.73 2.77
CA SER A 390 1.34 -4.23 1.42
C SER A 390 1.96 -5.61 1.16
N LEU A 391 3.22 -5.82 1.58
CA LEU A 391 3.87 -7.12 1.46
C LEU A 391 3.14 -8.20 2.28
N MET A 392 2.78 -7.91 3.53
CA MET A 392 2.09 -8.87 4.39
C MET A 392 0.69 -9.22 3.87
N GLU A 393 -0.09 -8.23 3.40
CA GLU A 393 -1.38 -8.47 2.76
C GLU A 393 -1.22 -9.27 1.45
N GLY A 394 -0.17 -9.00 0.68
CA GLY A 394 0.17 -9.75 -0.54
C GLY A 394 0.47 -11.22 -0.26
N ILE A 395 1.29 -11.50 0.77
CA ILE A 395 1.63 -12.88 1.15
C ILE A 395 0.43 -13.64 1.71
N ALA A 396 -0.42 -12.97 2.50
CA ALA A 396 -1.65 -13.58 2.99
C ALA A 396 -2.63 -13.97 1.87
N ARG A 397 -2.49 -13.43 0.65
CA ARG A 397 -3.25 -13.85 -0.54
C ARG A 397 -2.63 -15.04 -1.26
N LEU A 398 -1.37 -15.37 -0.98
CA LEU A 398 -0.63 -16.49 -1.57
C LEU A 398 -0.69 -17.78 -0.71
N GLU A 399 -1.33 -17.71 0.46
CA GLU A 399 -1.68 -18.87 1.29
C GLU A 399 -2.98 -19.52 0.82
#